data_821f17509be81ecb2303e2d6bdc2bd9f
#
_entry.id   821f17509be81ecb2303e2d6bdc2bd9f
#
_cell.length_a   1.000
_cell.length_b   1.000
_cell.length_c   1.000
_cell.angle_alpha   90.00
_cell.angle_beta   90.00
_cell.angle_gamma   90.00
#
_symmetry.space_group_name_H-M   'P 1'
#
loop_
_entity.id
_entity.type
_entity.pdbx_description
1 polymer ?
#
loop_
_entity_poly.entity_id
_entity_poly.type
_entity_poly.pdbx_seq_one_letter_code
_entity_poly.pdbx_strand_id
1 'polypeptide(L)'
;MQLYNSLSHQKEEFHTNEPGKVKLYTCGPTVYHFAHIGNLRSYIMEDVLEKYLRYSGYDVLRVMNITDVGHLSSDADTGEDKMLKGAKREHKTVMEIAQFYTDAFFSDCKKLNIKRPDVVEPATHCIPEFIHMIQVLLDKGYAYLAGGNVYFDTSKLKEYYVFNKHEEEDLMVGVREGVEEDSNKRNKNDFVLWFTKSKFEDQACLLYTSP
;
A
#
# COMPACT_ATOMS: atom_id res chain seq x y z
N MET A 1 -10.19 -1.46 27.11
CA MET A 1 -10.66 -0.71 25.92
C MET A 1 -11.14 -1.70 24.88
N GLN A 2 -12.26 -1.43 24.19
CA GLN A 2 -12.75 -2.32 23.14
C GLN A 2 -12.59 -1.67 21.77
N LEU A 3 -12.06 -2.46 20.82
CA LEU A 3 -11.95 -2.08 19.40
C LEU A 3 -12.72 -3.08 18.54
N TYR A 4 -13.22 -2.61 17.40
CA TYR A 4 -13.83 -3.50 16.42
C TYR A 4 -12.75 -4.26 15.67
N ASN A 5 -12.83 -5.58 15.69
CA ASN A 5 -11.92 -6.45 14.96
C ASN A 5 -12.58 -6.91 13.65
N SER A 6 -11.98 -6.53 12.52
CA SER A 6 -12.51 -6.90 11.19
C SER A 6 -12.41 -8.41 10.90
N LEU A 7 -11.54 -9.13 11.57
CA LEU A 7 -11.42 -10.58 11.40
C LEU A 7 -12.59 -11.34 12.02
N SER A 8 -12.94 -10.99 13.27
CA SER A 8 -14.05 -11.62 13.99
C SER A 8 -15.41 -10.95 13.77
N HIS A 9 -15.43 -9.75 13.15
CA HIS A 9 -16.60 -8.88 13.00
C HIS A 9 -17.27 -8.49 14.32
N GLN A 10 -16.50 -8.42 15.41
CA GLN A 10 -16.98 -8.09 16.75
C GLN A 10 -16.15 -7.01 17.43
N LYS A 11 -16.73 -6.35 18.44
CA LYS A 11 -15.95 -5.54 19.38
C LYS A 11 -15.29 -6.44 20.39
N GLU A 12 -13.98 -6.35 20.49
CA GLU A 12 -13.16 -7.18 21.39
C GLU A 12 -12.34 -6.30 22.33
N GLU A 13 -11.95 -6.86 23.46
CA GLU A 13 -11.01 -6.19 24.34
C GLU A 13 -9.64 -6.08 23.66
N PHE A 14 -9.08 -4.86 23.69
CA PHE A 14 -7.79 -4.59 23.08
C PHE A 14 -6.66 -5.10 23.98
N HIS A 15 -5.87 -6.01 23.46
CA HIS A 15 -4.67 -6.54 24.08
C HIS A 15 -3.44 -6.20 23.23
N THR A 16 -2.35 -5.83 23.89
CA THR A 16 -1.08 -5.54 23.23
C THR A 16 -0.18 -6.78 23.25
N ASN A 17 0.61 -6.99 22.19
CA ASN A 17 1.60 -8.07 22.13
C ASN A 17 2.73 -7.88 23.16
N GLU A 18 3.11 -6.64 23.43
CA GLU A 18 4.04 -6.24 24.48
C GLU A 18 3.27 -5.39 25.50
N PRO A 19 3.31 -5.71 26.80
CA PRO A 19 2.57 -4.96 27.80
C PRO A 19 2.85 -3.44 27.74
N GLY A 20 1.80 -2.65 27.61
CA GLY A 20 1.87 -1.19 27.59
C GLY A 20 2.40 -0.58 26.28
N LYS A 21 2.78 -1.37 25.27
CA LYS A 21 3.29 -0.88 24.00
C LYS A 21 2.36 -1.18 22.84
N VAL A 22 2.19 -0.23 21.95
CA VAL A 22 1.38 -0.36 20.73
C VAL A 22 2.22 0.00 19.51
N LYS A 23 2.32 -0.92 18.55
CA LYS A 23 2.86 -0.66 17.23
C LYS A 23 1.68 -0.45 16.29
N LEU A 24 1.48 0.79 15.82
CA LEU A 24 0.37 1.21 14.98
C LEU A 24 0.89 1.50 13.57
N TYR A 25 0.47 0.71 12.60
CA TYR A 25 0.72 1.02 11.19
C TYR A 25 -0.55 1.64 10.57
N THR A 26 -0.36 2.73 9.86
CA THR A 26 -1.42 3.40 9.11
C THR A 26 -0.98 3.62 7.68
N CYS A 27 -1.89 3.35 6.73
CA CYS A 27 -1.60 3.53 5.32
C CYS A 27 -1.45 5.01 4.98
N GLY A 28 -0.36 5.38 4.34
CA GLY A 28 -0.11 6.76 3.93
C GLY A 28 -0.65 7.10 2.54
N PRO A 29 -0.46 8.34 2.08
CA PRO A 29 -0.96 8.79 0.78
C PRO A 29 -0.12 8.25 -0.38
N THR A 30 -0.76 8.17 -1.56
CA THR A 30 -0.06 8.13 -2.84
C THR A 30 0.14 9.57 -3.31
N VAL A 31 1.40 9.98 -3.43
CA VAL A 31 1.77 11.40 -3.52
C VAL A 31 1.89 11.91 -4.96
N TYR A 32 0.81 11.84 -5.71
CA TYR A 32 0.70 12.37 -7.08
C TYR A 32 -0.35 13.49 -7.22
N HIS A 33 -1.10 13.77 -6.14
CA HIS A 33 -2.18 14.75 -6.09
C HIS A 33 -2.41 15.23 -4.65
N PHE A 34 -3.04 16.41 -4.50
CA PHE A 34 -3.48 16.88 -3.18
C PHE A 34 -4.49 15.92 -2.54
N ALA A 35 -4.34 15.68 -1.24
CA ALA A 35 -5.32 14.95 -0.48
C ALA A 35 -6.62 15.79 -0.40
N HIS A 36 -7.76 15.17 -0.72
CA HIS A 36 -9.06 15.80 -0.53
C HIS A 36 -9.66 15.41 0.84
N ILE A 37 -10.75 16.05 1.23
CA ILE A 37 -11.37 15.84 2.55
C ILE A 37 -11.75 14.38 2.83
N GLY A 38 -12.11 13.60 1.81
CA GLY A 38 -12.40 12.18 1.95
C GLY A 38 -11.19 11.37 2.40
N ASN A 39 -10.00 11.68 1.88
CA ASN A 39 -8.75 11.04 2.32
C ASN A 39 -8.39 11.50 3.74
N LEU A 40 -8.46 12.82 3.99
CA LEU A 40 -8.09 13.42 5.28
C LEU A 40 -8.96 12.91 6.44
N ARG A 41 -10.21 12.52 6.17
CA ARG A 41 -11.07 11.88 7.17
C ARG A 41 -10.44 10.63 7.78
N SER A 42 -9.85 9.77 6.97
CA SER A 42 -9.18 8.54 7.46
C SER A 42 -8.00 8.90 8.37
N TYR A 43 -7.17 9.86 7.96
CA TYR A 43 -6.03 10.30 8.76
C TYR A 43 -6.44 10.96 10.08
N ILE A 44 -7.57 11.68 10.13
CA ILE A 44 -8.14 12.20 11.38
C ILE A 44 -8.55 11.05 12.29
N MET A 45 -9.20 10.00 11.77
CA MET A 45 -9.62 8.86 12.58
C MET A 45 -8.40 8.10 13.16
N GLU A 46 -7.37 7.91 12.37
CA GLU A 46 -6.10 7.29 12.79
C GLU A 46 -5.40 8.11 13.88
N ASP A 47 -5.37 9.43 13.73
CA ASP A 47 -4.80 10.37 14.70
C ASP A 47 -5.57 10.35 16.02
N VAL A 48 -6.90 10.33 15.96
CA VAL A 48 -7.74 10.20 17.16
C VAL A 48 -7.46 8.88 17.89
N LEU A 49 -7.31 7.78 17.15
CA LEU A 49 -6.96 6.49 17.75
C LEU A 49 -5.59 6.55 18.43
N GLU A 50 -4.56 7.09 17.75
CA GLU A 50 -3.23 7.25 18.34
C GLU A 50 -3.27 8.09 19.61
N LYS A 51 -3.92 9.26 19.57
CA LYS A 51 -4.05 10.17 20.71
C LYS A 51 -4.77 9.51 21.89
N TYR A 52 -5.83 8.76 21.60
CA TYR A 52 -6.57 8.04 22.64
C TYR A 52 -5.72 6.93 23.26
N LEU A 53 -4.98 6.16 22.48
CA LEU A 53 -4.07 5.14 22.98
C LEU A 53 -3.01 5.75 23.92
N ARG A 54 -2.39 6.85 23.52
CA ARG A 54 -1.42 7.59 24.34
C ARG A 54 -2.07 8.15 25.63
N TYR A 55 -3.26 8.72 25.51
CA TYR A 55 -4.03 9.19 26.66
C TYR A 55 -4.36 8.07 27.64
N SER A 56 -4.61 6.86 27.14
CA SER A 56 -4.86 5.65 27.93
C SER A 56 -3.60 5.03 28.55
N GLY A 57 -2.43 5.67 28.39
CA GLY A 57 -1.16 5.26 29.01
C GLY A 57 -0.31 4.29 28.20
N TYR A 58 -0.66 4.03 26.94
CA TYR A 58 0.17 3.20 26.06
C TYR A 58 1.35 4.00 25.47
N ASP A 59 2.50 3.37 25.37
CA ASP A 59 3.62 3.81 24.54
C ASP A 59 3.34 3.40 23.09
N VAL A 60 3.10 4.38 22.22
CA VAL A 60 2.68 4.15 20.84
C VAL A 60 3.79 4.51 19.87
N LEU A 61 4.20 3.56 19.04
CA LEU A 61 5.03 3.78 17.85
C LEU A 61 4.11 3.75 16.62
N ARG A 62 3.86 4.91 16.02
CA ARG A 62 3.09 5.01 14.77
C ARG A 62 4.00 5.07 13.57
N VAL A 63 3.76 4.17 12.61
CA VAL A 63 4.46 4.09 11.32
C VAL A 63 3.47 4.36 10.18
N MET A 64 3.90 5.13 9.18
CA MET A 64 3.16 5.41 7.97
C MET A 64 4.07 5.29 6.75
N ASN A 65 3.61 4.64 5.69
CA ASN A 65 4.30 4.66 4.40
C ASN A 65 3.97 5.92 3.60
N ILE A 66 4.80 6.25 2.62
CA ILE A 66 4.47 7.14 1.50
C ILE A 66 4.62 6.34 0.22
N THR A 67 3.55 6.28 -0.59
CA THR A 67 3.62 5.65 -1.90
C THR A 67 4.08 6.68 -2.92
N ASP A 68 5.37 6.73 -3.13
CA ASP A 68 6.08 7.67 -3.99
C ASP A 68 6.50 7.05 -5.33
N VAL A 69 6.21 5.74 -5.55
CA VAL A 69 6.54 4.99 -6.76
C VAL A 69 5.55 3.83 -6.98
N GLY A 70 5.39 3.41 -8.24
CA GLY A 70 4.77 2.12 -8.58
C GLY A 70 3.25 2.07 -8.44
N HIS A 71 2.53 3.19 -8.50
CA HIS A 71 1.07 3.19 -8.38
C HIS A 71 0.38 3.36 -9.74
N LEU A 72 -0.23 2.29 -10.22
CA LEU A 72 -0.94 2.28 -11.50
C LEU A 72 -2.29 3.02 -11.44
N SER A 73 -2.73 3.54 -12.59
CA SER A 73 -3.99 4.29 -12.70
C SER A 73 -5.23 3.41 -12.67
N SER A 74 -5.08 2.11 -12.92
CA SER A 74 -6.17 1.13 -12.86
C SER A 74 -5.88 0.07 -11.80
N ASP A 75 -6.94 -0.53 -11.26
CA ASP A 75 -6.85 -1.67 -10.35
C ASP A 75 -6.45 -2.97 -11.09
N ALA A 76 -6.41 -2.94 -12.43
CA ALA A 76 -5.78 -3.95 -13.26
C ALA A 76 -4.33 -3.54 -13.48
N ASP A 77 -3.38 -4.43 -13.27
CA ASP A 77 -1.93 -4.23 -13.42
C ASP A 77 -1.48 -3.71 -14.81
N THR A 78 -2.33 -2.95 -15.51
CA THR A 78 -2.18 -2.53 -16.91
C THR A 78 -2.28 -1.02 -17.13
N GLY A 79 -2.53 -0.20 -16.10
CA GLY A 79 -2.74 1.25 -16.23
C GLY A 79 -1.47 2.08 -16.32
N GLU A 80 -1.58 3.34 -16.80
CA GLU A 80 -0.50 4.32 -16.72
C GLU A 80 -0.22 4.69 -15.25
N ASP A 81 1.06 4.81 -14.88
CA ASP A 81 1.45 5.24 -13.55
C ASP A 81 0.93 6.65 -13.24
N LYS A 82 0.25 6.79 -12.11
CA LYS A 82 -0.33 8.07 -11.67
C LYS A 82 0.74 9.12 -11.42
N MET A 83 1.93 8.72 -10.97
CA MET A 83 3.06 9.61 -10.74
C MET A 83 3.58 10.18 -12.06
N LEU A 84 3.76 9.34 -13.10
CA LEU A 84 4.18 9.78 -14.43
C LEU A 84 3.18 10.72 -15.08
N LYS A 85 1.88 10.44 -14.91
CA LYS A 85 0.84 11.33 -15.40
C LYS A 85 0.89 12.70 -14.73
N GLY A 86 1.14 12.75 -13.44
CA GLY A 86 1.36 13.97 -12.68
C GLY A 86 2.61 14.73 -13.15
N ALA A 87 3.73 14.02 -13.30
CA ALA A 87 5.00 14.58 -13.75
C ALA A 87 4.90 15.23 -15.14
N LYS A 88 4.31 14.53 -16.11
CA LYS A 88 4.07 15.06 -17.47
C LYS A 88 3.21 16.32 -17.46
N ARG A 89 2.15 16.35 -16.63
CA ARG A 89 1.26 17.50 -16.51
C ARG A 89 1.97 18.73 -15.96
N GLU A 90 2.89 18.56 -15.02
CA GLU A 90 3.54 19.63 -14.27
C GLU A 90 4.97 19.94 -14.77
N HIS A 91 5.45 19.23 -15.81
CA HIS A 91 6.82 19.36 -16.32
C HIS A 91 7.91 19.20 -15.26
N LYS A 92 7.70 18.24 -14.33
CA LYS A 92 8.60 17.90 -13.24
C LYS A 92 9.00 16.43 -13.31
N THR A 93 10.06 16.06 -12.62
CA THR A 93 10.40 14.66 -12.42
C THR A 93 9.40 13.97 -11.47
N VAL A 94 9.28 12.66 -11.53
CA VAL A 94 8.43 11.88 -10.63
C VAL A 94 8.79 12.12 -9.17
N MET A 95 10.09 12.21 -8.85
CA MET A 95 10.57 12.44 -7.48
C MET A 95 10.25 13.85 -6.97
N GLU A 96 10.34 14.88 -7.84
CA GLU A 96 9.94 16.25 -7.48
C GLU A 96 8.44 16.34 -7.21
N ILE A 97 7.62 15.62 -7.98
CA ILE A 97 6.17 15.52 -7.75
C ILE A 97 5.89 14.83 -6.41
N ALA A 98 6.54 13.70 -6.16
CA ALA A 98 6.38 12.95 -4.92
C ALA A 98 6.73 13.81 -3.70
N GLN A 99 7.85 14.51 -3.74
CA GLN A 99 8.28 15.39 -2.65
C GLN A 99 7.29 16.55 -2.44
N PHE A 100 6.88 17.22 -3.53
CA PHE A 100 5.94 18.34 -3.47
C PHE A 100 4.61 17.95 -2.81
N TYR A 101 4.00 16.83 -3.23
CA TYR A 101 2.73 16.40 -2.66
C TYR A 101 2.88 15.78 -1.27
N THR A 102 4.02 15.20 -0.93
CA THR A 102 4.35 14.78 0.44
C THR A 102 4.37 15.97 1.39
N ASP A 103 5.04 17.05 1.00
CA ASP A 103 5.12 18.27 1.79
C ASP A 103 3.75 18.94 1.94
N ALA A 104 2.98 19.00 0.85
CA ALA A 104 1.61 19.52 0.86
C ALA A 104 0.71 18.70 1.80
N PHE A 105 0.78 17.37 1.74
CA PHE A 105 0.03 16.47 2.60
C PHE A 105 0.32 16.73 4.09
N PHE A 106 1.59 16.79 4.48
CA PHE A 106 1.93 17.05 5.88
C PHE A 106 1.61 18.47 6.32
N SER A 107 1.68 19.45 5.41
CA SER A 107 1.21 20.81 5.67
C SER A 107 -0.29 20.84 6.00
N ASP A 108 -1.10 20.12 5.24
CA ASP A 108 -2.54 20.04 5.46
C ASP A 108 -2.88 19.23 6.74
N CYS A 109 -2.18 18.13 6.99
CA CYS A 109 -2.28 17.40 8.26
C CYS A 109 -2.01 18.32 9.47
N LYS A 110 -0.98 19.17 9.39
CA LYS A 110 -0.67 20.14 10.45
C LYS A 110 -1.79 21.14 10.68
N LYS A 111 -2.43 21.66 9.62
CA LYS A 111 -3.58 22.58 9.73
C LYS A 111 -4.77 21.92 10.41
N LEU A 112 -4.94 20.59 10.23
CA LEU A 112 -6.00 19.80 10.87
C LEU A 112 -5.59 19.25 12.25
N ASN A 113 -4.45 19.67 12.79
CA ASN A 113 -3.92 19.18 14.06
C ASN A 113 -3.72 17.66 14.10
N ILE A 114 -3.44 17.04 12.95
CA ILE A 114 -3.05 15.64 12.83
C ILE A 114 -1.58 15.53 13.18
N LYS A 115 -1.24 14.68 14.16
CA LYS A 115 0.14 14.43 14.56
C LYS A 115 0.89 13.71 13.45
N ARG A 116 2.11 14.18 13.13
CA ARG A 116 2.98 13.43 12.22
C ARG A 116 3.32 12.06 12.84
N PRO A 117 3.25 10.95 12.11
CA PRO A 117 3.69 9.64 12.60
C PRO A 117 5.14 9.66 13.07
N ASP A 118 5.47 8.78 14.01
CA ASP A 118 6.83 8.71 14.58
C ASP A 118 7.84 8.26 13.51
N VAL A 119 7.41 7.39 12.60
CA VAL A 119 8.17 6.97 11.41
C VAL A 119 7.33 7.20 10.16
N VAL A 120 7.91 7.84 9.17
CA VAL A 120 7.33 8.03 7.83
C VAL A 120 8.32 7.47 6.83
N GLU A 121 7.91 6.41 6.08
CA GLU A 121 8.83 5.68 5.22
C GLU A 121 8.33 5.69 3.76
N PRO A 122 9.04 6.39 2.86
CA PRO A 122 8.78 6.32 1.42
C PRO A 122 9.08 4.93 0.86
N ALA A 123 8.24 4.44 -0.06
CA ALA A 123 8.41 3.12 -0.67
C ALA A 123 9.76 2.98 -1.40
N THR A 124 10.26 4.07 -2.01
CA THR A 124 11.57 4.09 -2.68
C THR A 124 12.74 3.79 -1.75
N HIS A 125 12.62 4.06 -0.45
CA HIS A 125 13.67 3.74 0.53
C HIS A 125 13.74 2.24 0.87
N CYS A 126 12.68 1.48 0.59
CA CYS A 126 12.57 0.06 0.93
C CYS A 126 12.81 -0.88 -0.27
N ILE A 127 13.33 -0.38 -1.38
CA ILE A 127 13.56 -1.19 -2.59
C ILE A 127 14.46 -2.41 -2.33
N PRO A 128 15.60 -2.29 -1.61
CA PRO A 128 16.43 -3.45 -1.30
C PRO A 128 15.70 -4.52 -0.50
N GLU A 129 14.87 -4.12 0.46
CA GLU A 129 14.04 -5.01 1.28
C GLU A 129 12.96 -5.71 0.44
N PHE A 130 12.35 -4.98 -0.51
CA PHE A 130 11.38 -5.56 -1.44
C PHE A 130 12.03 -6.62 -2.32
N ILE A 131 13.20 -6.33 -2.90
CA ILE A 131 13.96 -7.30 -3.72
C ILE A 131 14.27 -8.56 -2.90
N HIS A 132 14.79 -8.37 -1.68
CA HIS A 132 15.10 -9.49 -0.79
C HIS A 132 13.86 -10.34 -0.48
N MET A 133 12.75 -9.70 -0.11
CA MET A 133 11.49 -10.38 0.19
C MET A 133 10.97 -11.16 -1.01
N ILE A 134 10.99 -10.57 -2.20
CA ILE A 134 10.54 -11.21 -3.44
C ILE A 134 11.41 -12.41 -3.76
N GLN A 135 12.74 -12.30 -3.61
CA GLN A 135 13.65 -13.44 -3.81
C GLN A 135 13.32 -14.59 -2.86
N VAL A 136 13.08 -14.30 -1.58
CA VAL A 136 12.67 -15.33 -0.60
C VAL A 136 11.34 -15.98 -0.99
N LEU A 137 10.38 -15.22 -1.53
CA LEU A 137 9.11 -15.78 -2.01
C LEU A 137 9.28 -16.66 -3.23
N LEU A 138 10.14 -16.28 -4.17
CA LEU A 138 10.51 -17.10 -5.33
C LEU A 138 11.17 -18.40 -4.89
N ASP A 139 12.17 -18.36 -4.02
CA ASP A 139 12.91 -19.51 -3.52
C ASP A 139 12.00 -20.50 -2.76
N LYS A 140 11.00 -19.98 -2.06
CA LYS A 140 9.99 -20.78 -1.35
C LYS A 140 8.83 -21.26 -2.24
N GLY A 141 8.78 -20.83 -3.50
CA GLY A 141 7.72 -21.22 -4.44
C GLY A 141 6.37 -20.54 -4.20
N TYR A 142 6.33 -19.43 -3.46
CA TYR A 142 5.13 -18.58 -3.29
C TYR A 142 5.00 -17.52 -4.38
N ALA A 143 6.05 -17.26 -5.13
CA ALA A 143 6.05 -16.36 -6.27
C ALA A 143 6.55 -17.06 -7.53
N TYR A 144 6.23 -16.51 -8.68
CA TYR A 144 6.65 -17.03 -9.99
C TYR A 144 6.87 -15.92 -11.00
N LEU A 145 7.68 -16.20 -12.03
CA LEU A 145 7.92 -15.32 -13.16
C LEU A 145 6.99 -15.66 -14.31
N ALA A 146 6.32 -14.66 -14.87
CA ALA A 146 5.53 -14.79 -16.09
C ALA A 146 5.46 -13.44 -16.83
N GLY A 147 5.51 -13.48 -18.18
CA GLY A 147 5.46 -12.29 -19.02
C GLY A 147 6.56 -11.24 -18.74
N GLY A 148 7.60 -11.60 -17.99
CA GLY A 148 8.65 -10.71 -17.54
C GLY A 148 8.37 -10.01 -16.20
N ASN A 149 7.27 -10.32 -15.52
CA ASN A 149 6.91 -9.81 -14.19
C ASN A 149 6.98 -10.91 -13.14
N VAL A 150 7.03 -10.51 -11.86
CA VAL A 150 6.94 -11.44 -10.73
C VAL A 150 5.56 -11.36 -10.13
N TYR A 151 4.90 -12.51 -9.98
CA TYR A 151 3.58 -12.65 -9.40
C TYR A 151 3.60 -13.45 -8.11
N PHE A 152 2.71 -13.12 -7.19
CA PHE A 152 2.42 -13.95 -6.03
C PHE A 152 1.38 -15.02 -6.42
N ASP A 153 1.64 -16.27 -6.05
CA ASP A 153 0.74 -17.41 -6.27
C ASP A 153 -0.21 -17.57 -5.08
N THR A 154 -1.42 -17.03 -5.21
CA THR A 154 -2.43 -17.06 -4.14
C THR A 154 -2.91 -18.45 -3.79
N SER A 155 -2.79 -19.43 -4.70
CA SER A 155 -3.16 -20.83 -4.45
C SER A 155 -2.28 -21.51 -3.40
N LYS A 156 -1.12 -20.95 -3.10
CA LYS A 156 -0.21 -21.47 -2.06
C LYS A 156 -0.65 -21.13 -0.63
N LEU A 157 -1.58 -20.18 -0.47
CA LEU A 157 -2.11 -19.77 0.83
C LEU A 157 -3.51 -20.32 1.03
N LYS A 158 -3.63 -21.34 1.88
CA LYS A 158 -4.93 -21.98 2.20
C LYS A 158 -5.95 -21.02 2.81
N GLU A 159 -5.49 -19.99 3.50
CA GLU A 159 -6.31 -19.01 4.21
C GLU A 159 -6.15 -17.61 3.64
N TYR A 160 -6.05 -17.48 2.29
CA TYR A 160 -5.89 -16.18 1.65
C TYR A 160 -7.09 -15.24 1.88
N TYR A 161 -8.29 -15.80 1.95
CA TYR A 161 -9.56 -15.04 2.06
C TYR A 161 -10.08 -14.93 3.50
N VAL A 162 -9.19 -14.75 4.50
CA VAL A 162 -9.59 -14.68 5.92
C VAL A 162 -10.62 -13.59 6.23
N PHE A 163 -10.59 -12.46 5.52
CA PHE A 163 -11.54 -11.36 5.71
C PHE A 163 -12.79 -11.47 4.84
N ASN A 164 -12.74 -12.21 3.74
CA ASN A 164 -13.84 -12.40 2.80
C ASN A 164 -14.22 -13.87 2.77
N LYS A 165 -15.27 -14.25 3.51
CA LYS A 165 -15.83 -15.60 3.49
C LYS A 165 -16.70 -15.87 2.24
N HIS A 166 -16.61 -15.01 1.21
CA HIS A 166 -17.33 -15.20 -0.03
C HIS A 166 -16.68 -16.32 -0.84
N GLU A 167 -17.49 -17.19 -1.39
CA GLU A 167 -17.07 -18.22 -2.34
C GLU A 167 -16.44 -17.54 -3.57
N GLU A 168 -15.55 -18.23 -4.29
CA GLU A 168 -14.85 -17.68 -5.46
C GLU A 168 -15.78 -17.06 -6.50
N GLU A 169 -17.03 -17.51 -6.57
CA GLU A 169 -18.08 -17.01 -7.47
C GLU A 169 -18.55 -15.59 -7.11
N ASP A 170 -18.57 -15.22 -5.82
CA ASP A 170 -19.00 -13.90 -5.36
C ASP A 170 -17.96 -12.80 -5.61
N LEU A 171 -16.68 -13.15 -5.78
CA LEU A 171 -15.63 -12.22 -6.16
C LEU A 171 -15.77 -11.68 -7.60
N MET A 172 -16.64 -12.27 -8.40
CA MET A 172 -16.99 -11.76 -9.74
C MET A 172 -17.81 -10.46 -9.70
N VAL A 173 -18.46 -10.14 -8.58
CA VAL A 173 -19.33 -8.95 -8.44
C VAL A 173 -18.54 -7.65 -8.31
N GLY A 174 -17.26 -7.71 -7.98
CA GLY A 174 -16.38 -6.54 -7.83
C GLY A 174 -15.56 -6.16 -9.07
N VAL A 175 -15.68 -6.87 -10.18
CA VAL A 175 -14.96 -6.54 -11.42
C VAL A 175 -15.60 -5.31 -12.04
N ARG A 176 -14.98 -4.15 -11.84
CA ARG A 176 -15.33 -2.93 -12.56
C ARG A 176 -15.22 -3.19 -14.06
N GLU A 177 -16.23 -2.76 -14.83
CA GLU A 177 -16.18 -2.78 -16.28
C GLU A 177 -14.86 -2.14 -16.76
N GLY A 178 -14.06 -2.88 -17.54
CA GLY A 178 -12.82 -2.41 -18.13
C GLY A 178 -11.52 -2.96 -17.53
N VAL A 179 -11.57 -3.94 -16.61
CA VAL A 179 -10.37 -4.65 -16.14
C VAL A 179 -9.99 -5.69 -17.18
N GLU A 180 -8.92 -5.43 -17.95
CA GLU A 180 -8.30 -6.42 -18.82
C GLU A 180 -7.70 -7.56 -17.98
N GLU A 181 -8.07 -8.81 -18.25
CA GLU A 181 -7.47 -9.96 -17.60
C GLU A 181 -6.00 -10.08 -18.02
N ASP A 182 -5.10 -10.11 -17.05
CA ASP A 182 -3.68 -10.37 -17.31
C ASP A 182 -3.47 -11.87 -17.57
N SER A 183 -3.29 -12.22 -18.84
CA SER A 183 -3.09 -13.60 -19.30
C SER A 183 -1.85 -14.30 -18.74
N ASN A 184 -0.93 -13.55 -18.07
CA ASN A 184 0.26 -14.11 -17.44
C ASN A 184 -0.03 -14.68 -16.04
N LYS A 185 -1.17 -14.37 -15.44
CA LYS A 185 -1.56 -14.88 -14.13
C LYS A 185 -1.92 -16.37 -14.21
N ARG A 186 -1.43 -17.16 -13.25
CA ARG A 186 -1.82 -18.58 -13.11
C ARG A 186 -3.21 -18.72 -12.52
N ASN A 187 -3.52 -17.88 -11.55
CA ASN A 187 -4.83 -17.81 -10.90
C ASN A 187 -5.35 -16.38 -11.01
N LYS A 188 -6.67 -16.24 -11.13
CA LYS A 188 -7.34 -14.94 -11.28
C LYS A 188 -6.95 -13.93 -10.20
N ASN A 189 -6.77 -14.41 -8.98
CA ASN A 189 -6.48 -13.59 -7.80
C ASN A 189 -4.98 -13.36 -7.55
N ASP A 190 -4.09 -13.91 -8.39
CA ASP A 190 -2.67 -13.62 -8.32
C ASP A 190 -2.44 -12.13 -8.58
N PHE A 191 -1.42 -11.57 -7.95
CA PHE A 191 -1.10 -10.15 -8.09
C PHE A 191 0.40 -9.95 -8.33
N VAL A 192 0.72 -8.83 -8.98
CA VAL A 192 2.10 -8.51 -9.32
C VAL A 192 2.84 -8.04 -8.07
N LEU A 193 3.99 -8.65 -7.81
CA LEU A 193 4.96 -8.23 -6.79
C LEU A 193 6.00 -7.28 -7.36
N TRP A 194 6.37 -7.48 -8.64
CA TRP A 194 7.42 -6.71 -9.28
C TRP A 194 7.20 -6.63 -10.80
N PHE A 195 7.20 -5.40 -11.33
CA PHE A 195 7.18 -5.15 -12.76
C PHE A 195 8.61 -5.03 -13.27
N THR A 196 9.06 -5.96 -14.13
CA THR A 196 10.39 -5.91 -14.78
C THR A 196 10.33 -5.23 -16.14
N LYS A 197 9.12 -5.16 -16.75
CA LYS A 197 8.86 -4.43 -18.00
C LYS A 197 7.74 -3.45 -17.75
N SER A 198 8.09 -2.19 -17.61
CA SER A 198 7.14 -1.10 -17.67
C SER A 198 6.98 -0.64 -19.13
N LYS A 199 5.77 -0.25 -19.52
CA LYS A 199 5.52 0.49 -20.77
C LYS A 199 6.14 1.91 -20.72
N PHE A 200 6.70 2.31 -19.60
CA PHE A 200 7.21 3.65 -19.31
C PHE A 200 8.67 3.57 -18.87
N GLU A 201 9.55 4.20 -19.65
CA GLU A 201 10.99 4.19 -19.43
C GLU A 201 11.39 4.70 -18.03
N ASP A 202 10.67 5.70 -17.50
CA ASP A 202 10.96 6.30 -16.19
C ASP A 202 10.62 5.39 -15.00
N GLN A 203 9.63 4.49 -15.13
CA GLN A 203 9.39 3.42 -14.16
C GLN A 203 10.46 2.35 -14.21
N ALA A 204 10.93 2.05 -15.40
CA ALA A 204 12.00 1.09 -15.61
C ALA A 204 13.29 1.49 -14.87
N CYS A 205 13.57 2.76 -14.73
CA CYS A 205 14.80 3.25 -14.09
C CYS A 205 14.92 2.85 -12.62
N LEU A 206 13.81 2.72 -11.88
CA LEU A 206 13.82 2.23 -10.49
C LEU A 206 13.85 0.70 -10.39
N LEU A 207 13.44 0.00 -11.45
CA LEU A 207 13.32 -1.46 -11.49
C LEU A 207 14.49 -2.16 -12.19
N TYR A 208 15.24 -1.45 -13.03
CA TYR A 208 16.37 -2.01 -13.82
C TYR A 208 17.72 -2.04 -13.10
N THR A 209 17.85 -1.50 -11.92
CA THR A 209 19.11 -1.47 -11.17
C THR A 209 19.39 -2.72 -10.35
N SER A 210 18.63 -3.78 -10.54
CA SER A 210 18.95 -5.09 -9.96
C SER A 210 19.61 -5.98 -11.00
N PRO A 211 20.77 -6.62 -10.69
CA PRO A 211 21.44 -7.59 -11.56
C PRO A 211 20.59 -8.84 -11.79
#